data_d45cf6790ee9e1f4953120f4caa54b01
#
_entry.id   d45cf6790ee9e1f4953120f4caa54b01
#
_cell.length_a   1.000
_cell.length_b   1.000
_cell.length_c   1.000
_cell.angle_alpha   90.00
_cell.angle_beta   90.00
_cell.angle_gamma   90.00
#
_symmetry.space_group_name_H-M   'P 1'
#
loop_
_entity.id
_entity.type
_entity.pdbx_description
1 polymer ?
#
loop_
_entity_poly.entity_id
_entity_poly.type
_entity_poly.pdbx_seq_one_letter_code
_entity_poly.pdbx_strand_id
1 'polypeptide(L)'
;MKKTLIALAVAASAAVSGTSMAAVGEWTPGGEGGSFEMSGTLVVAGADANPWEVKVGPNVTNLDGKINQGDSEVKITVANAVPVLGIRTHSDQVFWGKTGISPQINYGGKIDLDSFSRGKTKLELDVTDASSSKKIGTMTTEFFTGAVYSLGDGTGNAYSSLFGMWASDAGDGFYGGLPKDRNEALRYSEVVSKFNEIDTSLLANFNDQDGTDHDLMSRTSFDSKGGKYSGAYGSGILTNEVLNIKLDNPAASQDIEWRASLPVTVTFA
;
A
#
# COMPACT_ATOMS: atom_id res chain seq x y z
N MET A 1 -30.50 -9.86 4.27
CA MET A 1 -29.26 -9.92 5.05
C MET A 1 -28.43 -8.70 4.68
N LYS A 2 -28.19 -7.81 5.65
CA LYS A 2 -27.48 -6.55 5.40
C LYS A 2 -25.99 -6.86 5.37
N LYS A 3 -25.34 -6.64 4.22
CA LYS A 3 -23.88 -6.74 4.07
C LYS A 3 -23.24 -5.53 4.77
N THR A 4 -22.54 -5.76 5.84
CA THR A 4 -21.78 -4.72 6.53
C THR A 4 -20.43 -4.61 5.82
N LEU A 5 -20.26 -3.57 5.02
CA LEU A 5 -18.96 -3.18 4.47
C LEU A 5 -18.18 -2.49 5.59
N ILE A 6 -17.11 -3.11 6.03
CA ILE A 6 -16.13 -2.45 6.91
C ILE A 6 -15.11 -1.78 5.98
N ALA A 7 -15.30 -0.51 5.73
CA ALA A 7 -14.31 0.31 5.04
C ALA A 7 -13.32 0.87 6.08
N LEU A 8 -12.08 0.42 6.05
CA LEU A 8 -11.00 1.05 6.78
C LEU A 8 -10.41 2.13 5.87
N ALA A 9 -10.93 3.35 5.98
CA ALA A 9 -10.35 4.50 5.32
C ALA A 9 -9.17 5.00 6.17
N VAL A 10 -7.97 4.68 5.76
CA VAL A 10 -6.76 5.33 6.29
C VAL A 10 -6.57 6.60 5.47
N ALA A 11 -7.19 7.70 5.92
CA ALA A 11 -6.88 9.02 5.41
C ALA A 11 -5.48 9.39 5.91
N ALA A 12 -4.49 9.39 5.01
CA ALA A 12 -3.26 10.11 5.27
C ALA A 12 -3.64 11.59 5.43
N SER A 13 -3.70 12.05 6.68
CA SER A 13 -4.01 13.45 7.00
C SER A 13 -2.97 14.33 6.34
N ALA A 14 -3.40 15.08 5.32
CA ALA A 14 -2.65 16.24 4.87
C ALA A 14 -2.42 17.13 6.09
N ALA A 15 -1.19 17.30 6.49
CA ALA A 15 -0.82 18.26 7.50
C ALA A 15 -1.21 19.65 6.98
N VAL A 16 -2.28 20.18 7.51
CA VAL A 16 -2.66 21.58 7.29
C VAL A 16 -1.61 22.42 7.97
N SER A 17 -0.79 23.07 7.17
CA SER A 17 0.19 24.03 7.64
C SER A 17 -0.49 25.25 8.25
N GLY A 18 -0.13 25.55 9.48
CA GLY A 18 -0.11 26.93 9.98
C GLY A 18 -1.42 27.52 10.44
N THR A 19 -2.03 26.96 11.48
CA THR A 19 -2.58 27.76 12.56
C THR A 19 -1.95 27.24 13.85
N SER A 20 -1.47 28.15 14.67
CA SER A 20 -0.90 27.83 15.98
C SER A 20 -1.88 26.91 16.72
N MET A 21 -1.51 25.64 16.84
CA MET A 21 -2.23 24.71 17.72
C MET A 21 -2.12 25.30 19.12
N ALA A 22 -3.18 25.90 19.61
CA ALA A 22 -3.28 26.13 21.04
C ALA A 22 -3.10 24.79 21.73
N ALA A 23 -2.15 24.69 22.64
CA ALA A 23 -1.90 23.46 23.39
C ALA A 23 -3.22 23.02 24.03
N VAL A 24 -3.54 21.72 23.84
CA VAL A 24 -4.78 21.15 24.38
C VAL A 24 -4.84 21.41 25.89
N GLY A 25 -5.81 22.23 26.31
CA GLY A 25 -6.05 22.53 27.73
C GLY A 25 -5.60 23.91 28.22
N GLU A 26 -5.09 24.79 27.37
CA GLU A 26 -4.75 26.17 27.79
C GLU A 26 -5.89 27.17 27.53
N TRP A 27 -6.13 28.05 28.51
CA TRP A 27 -7.10 29.13 28.42
C TRP A 27 -6.49 30.32 27.68
N THR A 28 -7.08 30.71 26.54
CA THR A 28 -6.66 31.91 25.78
C THR A 28 -7.66 33.06 25.98
N PRO A 29 -7.22 34.24 26.46
CA PRO A 29 -8.08 35.38 26.55
C PRO A 29 -8.60 35.81 25.16
N GLY A 30 -9.92 35.87 24.98
CA GLY A 30 -10.53 36.25 23.69
C GLY A 30 -10.47 35.14 22.62
N GLY A 31 -10.20 33.89 22.99
CA GLY A 31 -10.14 32.80 22.05
C GLY A 31 -11.47 32.52 21.35
N GLU A 32 -11.40 32.32 20.02
CA GLU A 32 -12.56 32.02 19.15
C GLU A 32 -12.76 30.52 19.07
N GLY A 33 -13.05 29.77 19.93
CA GLY A 33 -13.38 28.33 19.81
C GLY A 33 -12.58 27.58 18.73
N GLY A 34 -12.57 26.29 18.78
CA GLY A 34 -11.89 25.41 17.83
C GLY A 34 -12.69 24.12 17.61
N SER A 35 -12.28 23.31 16.66
CA SER A 35 -12.84 21.98 16.48
C SER A 35 -12.13 20.99 17.39
N PHE A 36 -12.90 20.16 18.07
CA PHE A 36 -12.40 19.02 18.83
C PHE A 36 -12.75 17.73 18.07
N GLU A 37 -11.75 16.98 17.67
CA GLU A 37 -11.93 15.71 16.97
C GLU A 37 -11.61 14.56 17.93
N MET A 38 -12.51 13.60 18.00
CA MET A 38 -12.28 12.31 18.64
C MET A 38 -12.39 11.23 17.60
N SER A 39 -11.37 10.39 17.50
CA SER A 39 -11.40 9.20 16.66
C SER A 39 -11.05 7.96 17.48
N GLY A 40 -11.64 6.85 17.12
CA GLY A 40 -11.37 5.57 17.77
C GLY A 40 -11.90 4.42 16.92
N THR A 41 -11.37 3.22 17.14
CA THR A 41 -11.85 2.01 16.50
C THR A 41 -12.80 1.27 17.45
N LEU A 42 -14.01 0.99 16.99
CA LEU A 42 -14.92 0.08 17.68
C LEU A 42 -14.68 -1.34 17.15
N VAL A 43 -14.08 -2.18 17.98
CA VAL A 43 -13.92 -3.61 17.68
C VAL A 43 -15.16 -4.33 18.17
N VAL A 44 -15.89 -5.00 17.28
CA VAL A 44 -17.06 -5.81 17.64
C VAL A 44 -16.55 -7.13 18.21
N ALA A 45 -16.75 -7.34 19.51
CA ALA A 45 -16.42 -8.60 20.17
C ALA A 45 -17.31 -9.72 19.60
N GLY A 46 -16.71 -10.82 19.13
CA GLY A 46 -17.45 -11.99 18.58
C GLY A 46 -17.78 -11.91 17.09
N ALA A 47 -17.46 -10.82 16.38
CA ALA A 47 -17.33 -10.90 14.94
C ALA A 47 -16.11 -11.80 14.66
N ASP A 48 -16.28 -12.81 13.81
CA ASP A 48 -15.15 -13.63 13.34
C ASP A 48 -14.07 -12.68 12.84
N ALA A 49 -12.96 -12.63 13.55
CA ALA A 49 -11.92 -11.62 13.32
C ALA A 49 -11.43 -11.66 11.88
N ASN A 50 -11.30 -10.51 11.26
CA ASN A 50 -10.59 -10.37 10.00
C ASN A 50 -9.14 -10.81 10.23
N PRO A 51 -8.59 -11.76 9.44
CA PRO A 51 -7.26 -12.30 9.69
C PRO A 51 -6.13 -11.34 9.28
N TRP A 52 -6.44 -10.18 8.75
CA TRP A 52 -5.46 -9.25 8.19
C TRP A 52 -5.18 -8.06 9.10
N GLU A 53 -3.93 -7.64 9.09
CA GLU A 53 -3.51 -6.31 9.56
C GLU A 53 -2.92 -5.50 8.41
N VAL A 54 -3.10 -4.19 8.46
CA VAL A 54 -2.74 -3.24 7.41
C VAL A 54 -1.78 -2.20 7.97
N LYS A 55 -0.71 -1.91 7.21
CA LYS A 55 0.29 -0.89 7.54
C LYS A 55 0.46 0.04 6.34
N VAL A 56 0.32 1.34 6.54
CA VAL A 56 0.74 2.35 5.58
C VAL A 56 2.18 2.77 5.90
N GLY A 57 2.98 2.94 4.87
CA GLY A 57 4.38 3.34 5.01
C GLY A 57 4.53 4.73 5.65
N PRO A 58 5.72 5.04 6.20
CA PRO A 58 5.99 6.35 6.78
C PRO A 58 6.06 7.43 5.69
N ASN A 59 5.83 8.68 6.09
CA ASN A 59 6.13 9.81 5.22
C ASN A 59 7.63 9.88 4.91
N VAL A 60 7.96 10.16 3.66
CA VAL A 60 9.36 10.32 3.20
C VAL A 60 9.61 11.80 2.90
N THR A 61 10.67 12.35 3.48
CA THR A 61 10.97 13.79 3.42
C THR A 61 12.32 14.14 2.79
N ASN A 62 13.10 13.15 2.39
CA ASN A 62 14.46 13.32 1.89
C ASN A 62 14.62 12.93 0.40
N LEU A 63 13.60 13.22 -0.39
CA LEU A 63 13.63 13.02 -1.84
C LEU A 63 14.03 14.33 -2.53
N ASP A 64 15.29 14.74 -2.28
CA ASP A 64 15.83 15.99 -2.78
C ASP A 64 16.39 15.84 -4.20
N GLY A 65 16.23 16.85 -5.03
CA GLY A 65 16.73 16.91 -6.39
C GLY A 65 17.31 18.29 -6.74
N LYS A 66 18.09 18.36 -7.80
CA LYS A 66 18.61 19.61 -8.34
C LYS A 66 17.99 19.88 -9.69
N ILE A 67 17.43 21.07 -9.86
CA ILE A 67 16.88 21.56 -11.13
C ILE A 67 17.55 22.91 -11.45
N ASN A 68 17.89 23.15 -12.72
CA ASN A 68 18.43 24.45 -13.10
C ASN A 68 17.28 25.45 -13.37
N GLN A 69 17.58 26.72 -13.23
CA GLN A 69 16.64 27.77 -13.63
C GLN A 69 16.31 27.63 -15.13
N GLY A 70 15.04 27.65 -15.46
CA GLY A 70 14.54 27.47 -16.83
C GLY A 70 14.22 26.02 -17.21
N ASP A 71 14.67 25.04 -16.45
CA ASP A 71 14.29 23.63 -16.66
C ASP A 71 12.90 23.35 -16.09
N SER A 72 12.20 22.39 -16.66
CA SER A 72 10.86 21.94 -16.20
C SER A 72 10.84 20.45 -15.81
N GLU A 73 11.98 19.75 -15.88
CA GLU A 73 12.06 18.35 -15.54
C GLU A 73 13.22 18.10 -14.58
N VAL A 74 12.96 17.28 -13.57
CA VAL A 74 13.98 16.80 -12.63
C VAL A 74 13.83 15.32 -12.39
N LYS A 75 14.95 14.61 -12.27
CA LYS A 75 15.02 13.19 -11.97
C LYS A 75 15.68 13.01 -10.61
N ILE A 76 15.01 12.28 -9.73
CA ILE A 76 15.49 11.97 -8.38
C ILE A 76 15.61 10.46 -8.26
N THR A 77 16.81 9.96 -8.00
CA THR A 77 17.00 8.52 -7.77
C THR A 77 16.68 8.19 -6.32
N VAL A 78 15.86 7.19 -6.12
CA VAL A 78 15.46 6.70 -4.80
C VAL A 78 16.61 5.89 -4.19
N ALA A 79 17.24 6.45 -3.16
CA ALA A 79 18.39 5.82 -2.52
C ALA A 79 18.03 4.61 -1.64
N ASN A 80 16.87 4.65 -0.99
CA ASN A 80 16.34 3.57 -0.17
C ASN A 80 14.90 3.30 -0.58
N ALA A 81 14.50 2.04 -0.59
CA ALA A 81 13.14 1.68 -0.93
C ALA A 81 12.11 2.44 -0.07
N VAL A 82 11.00 2.83 -0.68
CA VAL A 82 9.89 3.56 -0.03
C VAL A 82 8.70 2.63 0.10
N PRO A 83 8.46 2.04 1.29
CA PRO A 83 7.27 1.23 1.53
C PRO A 83 6.03 2.11 1.51
N VAL A 84 4.94 1.64 0.86
CA VAL A 84 3.68 2.37 0.74
C VAL A 84 2.55 1.67 1.46
N LEU A 85 2.29 0.41 1.16
CA LEU A 85 1.24 -0.38 1.78
C LEU A 85 1.74 -1.79 2.06
N GLY A 86 1.52 -2.25 3.29
CA GLY A 86 1.67 -3.63 3.70
C GLY A 86 0.35 -4.19 4.21
N ILE A 87 0.01 -5.41 3.81
CA ILE A 87 -1.09 -6.19 4.38
C ILE A 87 -0.53 -7.57 4.67
N ARG A 88 -0.75 -8.08 5.87
CA ARG A 88 -0.29 -9.43 6.22
C ARG A 88 -1.26 -10.10 7.18
N THR A 89 -1.13 -11.39 7.36
CA THR A 89 -1.82 -12.11 8.42
C THR A 89 -1.44 -11.50 9.78
N HIS A 90 -2.42 -11.25 10.67
CA HIS A 90 -2.19 -10.53 11.93
C HIS A 90 -1.42 -11.35 12.98
N SER A 91 -1.29 -12.67 12.77
CA SER A 91 -0.51 -13.58 13.62
C SER A 91 0.21 -14.62 12.75
N ASP A 92 1.14 -15.35 13.34
CA ASP A 92 1.84 -16.47 12.69
C ASP A 92 0.97 -17.72 12.53
N GLN A 93 -0.29 -17.66 12.98
CA GLN A 93 -1.26 -18.76 12.83
C GLN A 93 -1.97 -18.64 11.48
N VAL A 94 -2.15 -19.77 10.83
CA VAL A 94 -2.95 -19.87 9.61
C VAL A 94 -4.44 -19.65 9.92
N PHE A 95 -5.17 -19.10 8.97
CA PHE A 95 -6.61 -18.92 9.08
C PHE A 95 -7.38 -19.81 8.11
N TRP A 96 -8.59 -20.17 8.47
CA TRP A 96 -9.49 -20.88 7.57
C TRP A 96 -10.15 -19.90 6.58
N GLY A 97 -10.27 -20.35 5.34
CA GLY A 97 -10.95 -19.58 4.31
C GLY A 97 -12.39 -19.27 4.67
N LYS A 98 -12.84 -18.07 4.35
CA LYS A 98 -14.13 -17.54 4.71
C LYS A 98 -14.51 -16.37 3.79
N THR A 99 -15.78 -16.27 3.42
CA THR A 99 -16.28 -15.14 2.63
C THR A 99 -16.17 -13.82 3.40
N GLY A 100 -15.84 -12.74 2.71
CA GLY A 100 -15.81 -11.40 3.29
C GLY A 100 -14.49 -11.00 3.92
N ILE A 101 -13.41 -11.75 3.65
CA ILE A 101 -12.07 -11.46 4.18
C ILE A 101 -11.02 -11.14 3.10
N SER A 102 -11.41 -11.17 1.83
CA SER A 102 -10.51 -10.93 0.71
C SER A 102 -10.13 -9.45 0.62
N PRO A 103 -8.85 -9.05 0.84
CA PRO A 103 -8.45 -7.65 0.76
C PRO A 103 -8.63 -7.09 -0.66
N GLN A 104 -9.24 -5.91 -0.77
CA GLN A 104 -9.41 -5.16 -2.00
C GLN A 104 -8.72 -3.82 -1.85
N ILE A 105 -7.88 -3.44 -2.80
CA ILE A 105 -6.99 -2.28 -2.70
C ILE A 105 -7.39 -1.23 -3.73
N ASN A 106 -7.37 0.04 -3.34
CA ASN A 106 -7.60 1.15 -4.24
C ASN A 106 -6.58 2.26 -3.99
N TYR A 107 -5.81 2.59 -5.01
CA TYR A 107 -4.84 3.67 -5.03
C TYR A 107 -5.39 4.97 -5.66
N GLY A 108 -6.70 5.14 -5.68
CA GLY A 108 -7.34 6.36 -6.20
C GLY A 108 -7.10 6.59 -7.70
N GLY A 109 -6.87 5.54 -8.49
CA GLY A 109 -6.55 5.63 -9.91
C GLY A 109 -5.15 6.17 -10.21
N LYS A 110 -4.25 6.19 -9.22
CA LYS A 110 -2.89 6.73 -9.36
C LYS A 110 -1.87 5.70 -9.88
N ILE A 111 -2.23 4.40 -9.89
CA ILE A 111 -1.46 3.35 -10.55
C ILE A 111 -2.22 2.86 -11.79
N ASP A 112 -1.47 2.45 -12.80
CA ASP A 112 -2.04 1.92 -14.05
C ASP A 112 -2.12 0.39 -13.97
N LEU A 113 -3.33 -0.15 -13.72
CA LEU A 113 -3.56 -1.59 -13.57
C LEU A 113 -3.39 -2.39 -14.88
N ASP A 114 -3.31 -1.72 -16.01
CA ASP A 114 -3.19 -2.36 -17.33
C ASP A 114 -1.74 -2.32 -17.86
N SER A 115 -0.82 -1.60 -17.19
CA SER A 115 0.59 -1.48 -17.57
C SER A 115 1.56 -2.30 -16.73
N PHE A 116 1.06 -3.27 -15.97
CA PHE A 116 1.93 -4.12 -15.17
C PHE A 116 2.93 -4.91 -16.03
N SER A 117 4.16 -4.96 -15.56
CA SER A 117 5.21 -5.84 -16.04
C SER A 117 6.06 -6.34 -14.88
N ARG A 118 6.07 -7.65 -14.68
CA ARG A 118 6.87 -8.28 -13.61
C ARG A 118 6.66 -7.63 -12.22
N GLY A 119 5.41 -7.43 -11.83
CA GLY A 119 5.04 -6.85 -10.55
C GLY A 119 5.27 -5.33 -10.42
N LYS A 120 5.65 -4.65 -11.47
CA LYS A 120 5.80 -3.19 -11.52
C LYS A 120 4.77 -2.56 -12.44
N THR A 121 4.33 -1.37 -12.09
CA THR A 121 3.45 -0.55 -12.89
C THR A 121 3.81 0.92 -12.76
N LYS A 122 3.24 1.76 -13.62
CA LYS A 122 3.40 3.21 -13.54
C LYS A 122 2.59 3.79 -12.38
N LEU A 123 3.24 4.56 -11.53
CA LEU A 123 2.62 5.47 -10.56
C LEU A 123 2.67 6.89 -11.10
N GLU A 124 1.55 7.60 -11.02
CA GLU A 124 1.46 9.01 -11.39
C GLU A 124 0.78 9.82 -10.29
N LEU A 125 1.49 10.83 -9.76
CA LEU A 125 0.99 11.69 -8.68
C LEU A 125 1.05 13.16 -9.08
N ASP A 126 0.07 13.93 -8.61
CA ASP A 126 0.16 15.38 -8.66
C ASP A 126 1.24 15.87 -7.71
N VAL A 127 2.09 16.78 -8.18
CA VAL A 127 3.07 17.51 -7.37
C VAL A 127 2.49 18.83 -7.00
N THR A 128 2.49 19.14 -5.71
CA THR A 128 2.00 20.40 -5.17
C THR A 128 3.14 21.15 -4.48
N ASP A 129 3.08 22.47 -4.52
CA ASP A 129 3.92 23.34 -3.71
C ASP A 129 3.58 23.16 -2.23
N ALA A 130 4.61 22.94 -1.40
CA ALA A 130 4.41 22.58 0.00
C ALA A 130 3.78 23.70 0.83
N SER A 131 3.96 24.98 0.45
CA SER A 131 3.47 26.14 1.16
C SER A 131 2.04 26.54 0.76
N SER A 132 1.75 26.50 -0.55
CA SER A 132 0.47 26.97 -1.10
C SER A 132 -0.52 25.85 -1.40
N SER A 133 -0.06 24.58 -1.37
CA SER A 133 -0.84 23.40 -1.79
C SER A 133 -1.36 23.46 -3.23
N LYS A 134 -0.84 24.37 -4.05
CA LYS A 134 -1.20 24.46 -5.48
C LYS A 134 -0.46 23.39 -6.25
N LYS A 135 -1.13 22.78 -7.22
CA LYS A 135 -0.48 21.89 -8.18
C LYS A 135 0.54 22.67 -8.99
N ILE A 136 1.76 22.12 -9.08
CA ILE A 136 2.90 22.69 -9.80
C ILE A 136 3.50 21.73 -10.81
N GLY A 137 3.00 20.49 -10.88
CA GLY A 137 3.52 19.50 -11.80
C GLY A 137 2.96 18.10 -11.57
N THR A 138 3.63 17.13 -12.18
CA THR A 138 3.30 15.70 -12.07
C THR A 138 4.59 14.90 -11.84
N MET A 139 4.52 13.91 -10.95
CA MET A 139 5.57 12.94 -10.70
C MET A 139 5.17 11.60 -11.28
N THR A 140 6.10 10.93 -11.97
CA THR A 140 5.92 9.56 -12.45
C THR A 140 7.10 8.69 -12.01
N THR A 141 6.82 7.43 -11.69
CA THR A 141 7.85 6.43 -11.33
C THR A 141 7.33 5.01 -11.54
N GLU A 142 8.24 4.04 -11.52
CA GLU A 142 7.92 2.63 -11.39
C GLU A 142 7.45 2.34 -9.95
N PHE A 143 6.36 1.61 -9.84
CA PHE A 143 5.74 1.24 -8.57
C PHE A 143 5.62 -0.28 -8.48
N PHE A 144 6.27 -0.85 -7.49
CA PHE A 144 6.21 -2.28 -7.23
C PHE A 144 4.98 -2.66 -6.43
N THR A 145 4.36 -3.77 -6.80
CA THR A 145 3.39 -4.49 -5.98
C THR A 145 3.62 -5.99 -6.07
N GLY A 146 3.34 -6.69 -4.99
CA GLY A 146 3.41 -8.13 -4.98
C GLY A 146 2.64 -8.71 -3.80
N ALA A 147 2.25 -9.97 -3.92
CA ALA A 147 1.66 -10.72 -2.82
C ALA A 147 2.07 -12.18 -2.88
N VAL A 148 2.09 -12.80 -1.71
CA VAL A 148 2.33 -14.22 -1.53
C VAL A 148 1.27 -14.82 -0.64
N TYR A 149 0.99 -16.12 -0.83
CA TYR A 149 0.22 -16.88 0.14
C TYR A 149 0.70 -18.33 0.22
N SER A 150 0.46 -18.93 1.38
CA SER A 150 0.53 -20.38 1.58
C SER A 150 -0.87 -20.96 1.62
N LEU A 151 -1.03 -22.15 1.09
CA LEU A 151 -2.26 -22.94 1.10
C LEU A 151 -2.00 -24.32 1.61
N GLY A 152 -2.66 -24.70 2.72
CA GLY A 152 -2.71 -26.05 3.24
C GLY A 152 -4.15 -26.58 3.28
N ASP A 153 -4.30 -27.90 3.29
CA ASP A 153 -5.61 -28.58 3.33
C ASP A 153 -6.19 -28.77 4.74
N GLY A 154 -5.44 -28.31 5.74
CA GLY A 154 -5.87 -28.44 7.13
C GLY A 154 -5.84 -29.84 7.72
N THR A 155 -5.45 -30.87 6.97
CA THR A 155 -5.45 -32.26 7.43
C THR A 155 -4.15 -32.67 8.11
N GLY A 156 -3.12 -31.78 8.05
CA GLY A 156 -1.77 -32.08 8.58
C GLY A 156 -0.97 -33.06 7.73
N ASN A 157 -1.52 -33.48 6.62
CA ASN A 157 -0.78 -34.23 5.59
C ASN A 157 -0.13 -33.25 4.63
N ALA A 158 1.15 -33.27 4.61
CA ALA A 158 2.19 -32.46 4.00
C ALA A 158 2.03 -32.01 2.53
N TYR A 159 0.95 -31.40 2.14
CA TYR A 159 0.81 -30.80 0.80
C TYR A 159 0.40 -29.32 0.90
N SER A 160 1.24 -28.55 1.56
CA SER A 160 1.12 -27.09 1.48
C SER A 160 1.91 -26.59 0.29
N SER A 161 1.39 -25.54 -0.34
CA SER A 161 2.01 -24.91 -1.50
C SER A 161 2.15 -23.42 -1.29
N LEU A 162 3.22 -22.85 -1.85
CA LEU A 162 3.55 -21.45 -1.82
C LEU A 162 3.33 -20.82 -3.19
N PHE A 163 2.72 -19.66 -3.23
CA PHE A 163 2.37 -18.99 -4.48
C PHE A 163 2.70 -17.51 -4.44
N GLY A 164 3.21 -16.97 -5.56
CA GLY A 164 3.03 -15.58 -5.89
C GLY A 164 1.60 -15.33 -6.36
N MET A 165 1.15 -14.07 -6.34
CA MET A 165 -0.26 -13.76 -6.63
C MET A 165 -0.45 -12.80 -7.79
N TRP A 166 -1.59 -12.97 -8.46
CA TRP A 166 -2.21 -12.06 -9.40
C TRP A 166 -3.71 -11.97 -9.09
N ALA A 167 -4.40 -10.92 -9.57
CA ALA A 167 -5.82 -10.71 -9.28
C ALA A 167 -6.52 -10.04 -10.46
N SER A 168 -7.41 -10.76 -11.16
CA SER A 168 -8.14 -10.24 -12.33
C SER A 168 -9.52 -9.70 -12.01
N ASP A 169 -10.17 -10.24 -10.98
CA ASP A 169 -11.58 -10.00 -10.70
C ASP A 169 -11.78 -9.45 -9.28
N ALA A 170 -12.78 -8.60 -9.14
CA ALA A 170 -13.20 -8.13 -7.82
C ALA A 170 -13.60 -9.33 -6.94
N GLY A 171 -13.02 -9.37 -5.74
CA GLY A 171 -13.14 -10.52 -4.83
C GLY A 171 -11.89 -11.42 -4.80
N ASP A 172 -11.04 -11.39 -5.83
CA ASP A 172 -9.70 -11.96 -5.71
C ASP A 172 -8.91 -11.25 -4.61
N GLY A 173 -8.05 -11.97 -3.90
CA GLY A 173 -7.21 -11.41 -2.86
C GLY A 173 -6.27 -10.34 -3.43
N PHE A 174 -6.27 -9.17 -2.78
CA PHE A 174 -5.47 -8.01 -3.15
C PHE A 174 -5.80 -7.42 -4.53
N TYR A 175 -7.03 -7.67 -5.04
CA TYR A 175 -7.52 -7.04 -6.27
C TYR A 175 -7.39 -5.52 -6.20
N GLY A 176 -7.01 -4.91 -7.34
CA GLY A 176 -6.73 -3.48 -7.45
C GLY A 176 -5.32 -3.07 -6.99
N GLY A 177 -4.57 -4.00 -6.36
CA GLY A 177 -3.18 -3.82 -5.99
C GLY A 177 -2.22 -4.79 -6.70
N LEU A 178 -2.71 -5.72 -7.51
CA LEU A 178 -1.91 -6.73 -8.21
C LEU A 178 -2.14 -6.68 -9.72
N PRO A 179 -1.20 -7.25 -10.52
CA PRO A 179 -1.42 -7.47 -11.95
C PRO A 179 -2.70 -8.27 -12.20
N LYS A 180 -3.43 -7.91 -13.26
CA LYS A 180 -4.59 -8.66 -13.75
C LYS A 180 -4.20 -9.90 -14.55
N ASP A 181 -3.00 -9.89 -15.14
CA ASP A 181 -2.46 -11.02 -15.91
C ASP A 181 -1.43 -11.77 -15.07
N ARG A 182 -1.57 -13.10 -15.06
CA ARG A 182 -0.63 -14.00 -14.39
C ARG A 182 0.82 -13.80 -14.87
N ASN A 183 1.02 -13.55 -16.15
CA ASN A 183 2.36 -13.44 -16.74
C ASN A 183 3.10 -12.17 -16.28
N GLU A 184 2.37 -11.18 -15.79
CA GLU A 184 2.92 -9.92 -15.27
C GLU A 184 3.14 -9.96 -13.75
N ALA A 185 2.71 -11.02 -13.09
CA ALA A 185 2.96 -11.25 -11.67
C ALA A 185 4.35 -11.87 -11.42
N LEU A 186 4.81 -11.75 -10.19
CA LEU A 186 6.03 -12.40 -9.72
C LEU A 186 5.73 -13.72 -9.03
N ARG A 187 6.68 -14.64 -9.08
CA ARG A 187 6.68 -15.90 -8.33
C ARG A 187 6.90 -15.64 -6.85
N TYR A 188 6.61 -16.63 -6.03
CA TYR A 188 6.76 -16.54 -4.57
C TYR A 188 8.15 -16.04 -4.16
N SER A 189 9.21 -16.71 -4.60
CA SER A 189 10.59 -16.37 -4.23
C SER A 189 11.02 -14.96 -4.68
N GLU A 190 10.52 -14.51 -5.84
CA GLU A 190 10.78 -13.17 -6.36
C GLU A 190 10.09 -12.09 -5.51
N VAL A 191 8.81 -12.33 -5.11
CA VAL A 191 8.08 -11.41 -4.22
C VAL A 191 8.75 -11.33 -2.86
N VAL A 192 9.15 -12.46 -2.27
CA VAL A 192 9.88 -12.52 -0.99
C VAL A 192 11.16 -11.69 -1.05
N SER A 193 11.91 -11.78 -2.14
CA SER A 193 13.11 -10.96 -2.35
C SER A 193 12.80 -9.46 -2.34
N LYS A 194 11.70 -9.05 -2.99
CA LYS A 194 11.26 -7.65 -3.01
C LYS A 194 10.71 -7.15 -1.68
N PHE A 195 10.04 -8.01 -0.93
CA PHE A 195 9.59 -7.67 0.42
C PHE A 195 10.77 -7.42 1.36
N ASN A 196 11.84 -8.23 1.27
CA ASN A 196 13.07 -7.99 2.03
C ASN A 196 13.76 -6.67 1.67
N GLU A 197 13.59 -6.19 0.43
CA GLU A 197 14.11 -4.88 0.00
C GLU A 197 13.26 -3.73 0.54
N ILE A 198 11.93 -3.86 0.56
CA ILE A 198 11.01 -2.79 0.93
C ILE A 198 10.80 -2.72 2.44
N ASP A 199 10.38 -3.83 3.05
CA ASP A 199 10.04 -3.91 4.47
C ASP A 199 10.02 -5.38 4.92
N THR A 200 11.04 -5.80 5.64
CA THR A 200 11.16 -7.19 6.14
C THR A 200 10.01 -7.59 7.08
N SER A 201 9.31 -6.61 7.67
CA SER A 201 8.16 -6.89 8.54
C SER A 201 6.95 -7.45 7.80
N LEU A 202 6.89 -7.35 6.47
CA LEU A 202 5.79 -7.89 5.66
C LEU A 202 5.61 -9.40 5.84
N LEU A 203 6.70 -10.13 6.03
CA LEU A 203 6.69 -11.58 6.21
C LEU A 203 6.80 -12.04 7.67
N ALA A 204 6.83 -11.13 8.64
CA ALA A 204 7.09 -11.51 10.04
C ALA A 204 6.02 -12.46 10.64
N ASN A 205 4.79 -12.42 10.11
CA ASN A 205 3.68 -13.30 10.51
C ASN A 205 3.33 -14.33 9.43
N PHE A 206 4.14 -14.42 8.36
CA PHE A 206 3.86 -15.37 7.29
C PHE A 206 4.19 -16.80 7.75
N ASN A 207 3.19 -17.67 7.70
CA ASN A 207 3.36 -19.10 7.98
C ASN A 207 3.37 -19.85 6.66
N ASP A 208 4.50 -20.42 6.29
CA ASP A 208 4.68 -21.16 5.05
C ASP A 208 4.05 -22.57 5.08
N GLN A 209 3.60 -23.02 6.26
CA GLN A 209 2.98 -24.33 6.47
C GLN A 209 3.87 -25.49 6.01
N ASP A 210 5.20 -25.35 6.07
CA ASP A 210 6.19 -26.27 5.49
C ASP A 210 5.93 -26.55 4.01
N GLY A 211 5.37 -25.56 3.30
CA GLY A 211 4.91 -25.68 1.92
C GLY A 211 6.04 -25.68 0.90
N THR A 212 5.74 -26.24 -0.27
CA THR A 212 6.67 -26.27 -1.40
C THR A 212 6.41 -25.09 -2.34
N ASP A 213 7.46 -24.37 -2.71
CA ASP A 213 7.42 -23.41 -3.82
C ASP A 213 7.51 -24.17 -5.14
N HIS A 214 6.42 -24.18 -5.89
CA HIS A 214 6.33 -24.80 -7.21
C HIS A 214 6.62 -23.85 -8.36
N ASP A 215 7.15 -22.67 -8.07
CA ASP A 215 7.39 -21.63 -9.08
C ASP A 215 6.10 -21.17 -9.78
N LEU A 216 4.96 -21.27 -9.11
CA LEU A 216 3.66 -20.94 -9.66
C LEU A 216 3.12 -19.65 -9.12
N MET A 217 2.37 -18.94 -9.97
CA MET A 217 1.52 -17.83 -9.55
C MET A 217 0.07 -18.28 -9.58
N SER A 218 -0.70 -17.90 -8.57
CA SER A 218 -2.10 -18.26 -8.46
C SER A 218 -2.93 -17.08 -7.95
N ARG A 219 -4.24 -17.20 -8.01
CA ARG A 219 -5.18 -16.29 -7.41
C ARG A 219 -6.07 -17.03 -6.43
N THR A 220 -6.52 -16.35 -5.41
CA THR A 220 -7.47 -16.88 -4.43
C THR A 220 -8.30 -15.76 -3.86
N SER A 221 -9.57 -16.02 -3.55
CA SER A 221 -10.46 -15.13 -2.78
C SER A 221 -10.39 -15.38 -1.28
N PHE A 222 -9.53 -16.30 -0.83
CA PHE A 222 -9.43 -16.73 0.57
C PHE A 222 -10.75 -17.21 1.18
N ASP A 223 -11.69 -17.68 0.37
CA ASP A 223 -13.05 -18.04 0.79
C ASP A 223 -13.30 -19.57 0.92
N SER A 224 -12.35 -20.39 0.48
CA SER A 224 -12.49 -21.85 0.56
C SER A 224 -12.42 -22.34 2.00
N LYS A 225 -13.55 -22.82 2.50
CA LYS A 225 -13.69 -23.34 3.87
C LYS A 225 -12.80 -24.56 4.19
N GLY A 226 -12.31 -25.24 3.16
CA GLY A 226 -11.39 -26.36 3.32
C GLY A 226 -9.92 -25.98 3.25
N GLY A 227 -9.61 -24.73 2.96
CA GLY A 227 -8.24 -24.22 2.85
C GLY A 227 -7.78 -23.50 4.10
N LYS A 228 -6.54 -23.72 4.49
CA LYS A 228 -5.82 -22.94 5.49
C LYS A 228 -4.84 -22.02 4.78
N TYR A 229 -4.87 -20.74 5.15
CA TYR A 229 -4.09 -19.70 4.49
C TYR A 229 -3.19 -18.93 5.46
N SER A 230 -2.09 -18.48 4.97
CA SER A 230 -1.35 -17.32 5.45
C SER A 230 -0.98 -16.49 4.23
N GLY A 231 -0.86 -15.17 4.37
CA GLY A 231 -0.57 -14.33 3.22
C GLY A 231 0.02 -12.98 3.59
N ALA A 232 0.65 -12.38 2.59
CA ALA A 232 1.19 -11.03 2.68
C ALA A 232 1.12 -10.32 1.33
N TYR A 233 0.89 -9.03 1.39
CA TYR A 233 0.95 -8.09 0.27
C TYR A 233 1.88 -6.94 0.63
N GLY A 234 2.63 -6.47 -0.33
CA GLY A 234 3.47 -5.28 -0.18
C GLY A 234 3.54 -4.46 -1.45
N SER A 235 3.66 -3.16 -1.28
CA SER A 235 3.86 -2.22 -2.37
C SER A 235 4.77 -1.08 -1.99
N GLY A 236 5.43 -0.50 -2.99
CA GLY A 236 6.32 0.61 -2.77
C GLY A 236 7.16 0.98 -3.99
N ILE A 237 8.05 1.93 -3.81
CA ILE A 237 9.05 2.31 -4.80
C ILE A 237 10.37 1.63 -4.40
N LEU A 238 10.94 0.85 -5.31
CA LEU A 238 12.17 0.11 -5.04
C LEU A 238 13.39 1.03 -5.03
N THR A 239 14.48 0.54 -4.45
CA THR A 239 15.78 1.21 -4.50
C THR A 239 16.24 1.38 -5.95
N ASN A 240 16.87 2.52 -6.25
CA ASN A 240 17.35 2.92 -7.57
C ASN A 240 16.26 3.24 -8.61
N GLU A 241 14.97 3.16 -8.26
CA GLU A 241 13.93 3.71 -9.13
C GLU A 241 14.08 5.24 -9.25
N VAL A 242 13.57 5.78 -10.35
CA VAL A 242 13.70 7.21 -10.66
C VAL A 242 12.35 7.90 -10.57
N LEU A 243 12.24 8.89 -9.72
CA LEU A 243 11.12 9.82 -9.71
C LEU A 243 11.36 10.85 -10.81
N ASN A 244 10.50 10.88 -11.81
CA ASN A 244 10.50 11.92 -12.84
C ASN A 244 9.46 12.97 -12.47
N ILE A 245 9.90 14.15 -12.08
CA ILE A 245 9.01 15.29 -11.79
C ILE A 245 9.04 16.22 -12.99
N LYS A 246 7.88 16.48 -13.56
CA LYS A 246 7.64 17.44 -14.62
C LYS A 246 6.83 18.60 -14.08
N LEU A 247 7.43 19.78 -14.04
CA LEU A 247 6.78 21.02 -13.61
C LEU A 247 5.89 21.58 -14.71
N ASP A 248 4.77 22.16 -14.34
CA ASP A 248 3.85 22.84 -15.26
C ASP A 248 4.45 24.15 -15.82
N ASN A 249 5.37 24.77 -15.06
CA ASN A 249 6.15 25.94 -15.48
C ASN A 249 7.64 25.72 -15.19
N PRO A 250 8.54 26.27 -16.02
CA PRO A 250 9.97 26.19 -15.76
C PRO A 250 10.36 26.73 -14.39
N ALA A 251 11.37 26.13 -13.77
CA ALA A 251 11.89 26.53 -12.47
C ALA A 251 12.37 27.98 -12.50
N ALA A 252 11.93 28.78 -11.54
CA ALA A 252 12.40 30.13 -11.31
C ALA A 252 13.75 30.12 -10.56
N SER A 253 14.16 31.24 -9.97
CA SER A 253 15.41 31.36 -9.21
C SER A 253 15.30 30.96 -7.73
N GLN A 254 14.11 30.50 -7.29
CA GLN A 254 13.85 30.12 -5.90
C GLN A 254 13.75 28.60 -5.78
N ASP A 255 14.13 28.08 -4.62
CA ASP A 255 13.94 26.67 -4.28
C ASP A 255 12.46 26.32 -4.27
N ILE A 256 12.15 25.10 -4.68
CA ILE A 256 10.79 24.56 -4.77
C ILE A 256 10.63 23.47 -3.73
N GLU A 257 9.90 23.75 -2.67
CA GLU A 257 9.45 22.73 -1.73
C GLU A 257 8.22 22.02 -2.31
N TRP A 258 8.32 20.72 -2.52
CA TRP A 258 7.27 19.96 -3.17
C TRP A 258 6.70 18.85 -2.29
N ARG A 259 5.46 18.45 -2.58
CA ARG A 259 4.77 17.32 -1.99
C ARG A 259 4.01 16.54 -3.04
N ALA A 260 3.90 15.23 -2.83
CA ALA A 260 3.01 14.36 -3.58
C ALA A 260 2.30 13.43 -2.61
N SER A 261 1.04 13.09 -2.89
CA SER A 261 0.24 12.22 -2.02
C SER A 261 -0.38 11.09 -2.82
N LEU A 262 -0.30 9.88 -2.28
CA LEU A 262 -0.94 8.69 -2.83
C LEU A 262 -2.08 8.27 -1.89
N PRO A 263 -3.35 8.38 -2.30
CA PRO A 263 -4.46 7.85 -1.51
C PRO A 263 -4.45 6.32 -1.55
N VAL A 264 -4.66 5.70 -0.40
CA VAL A 264 -4.73 4.25 -0.28
C VAL A 264 -5.98 3.87 0.52
N THR A 265 -6.79 2.99 -0.02
CA THR A 265 -7.95 2.41 0.66
C THR A 265 -7.89 0.90 0.58
N VAL A 266 -8.17 0.23 1.70
CA VAL A 266 -8.29 -1.22 1.78
C VAL A 266 -9.69 -1.55 2.27
N THR A 267 -10.38 -2.43 1.54
CA THR A 267 -11.69 -2.99 1.92
C THR A 267 -11.62 -4.51 1.86
N PHE A 268 -12.66 -5.20 2.31
CA PHE A 268 -12.70 -6.66 2.31
C PHE A 268 -13.98 -7.15 1.66
N ALA A 269 -13.86 -8.15 0.76
CA ALA A 269 -14.97 -8.71 -0.02
C ALA A 269 -15.27 -10.17 0.36
#